data_ec5783c4110fa015efc718d5150c7e02
#
_entry.id   ec5783c4110fa015efc718d5150c7e02
#
_cell.length_a   1.000
_cell.length_b   1.000
_cell.length_c   1.000
_cell.angle_alpha   90.00
_cell.angle_beta   90.00
_cell.angle_gamma   90.00
#
_symmetry.space_group_name_H-M   'P 1'
#
loop_
_entity.id
_entity.type
_entity.pdbx_description
1 polymer ?
#
loop_
_entity_poly.entity_id
_entity_poly.type
_entity_poly.pdbx_seq_one_letter_code
_entity_poly.pdbx_strand_id
1 'polypeptide(L)'
;MAQDVIQLLNRLDIPKAIWVGHSMGGYITMAAWRLAPERFSGMGLVATNHKADTPEAKAKRYETAEKVAAEGSKAALNPKLFHPAAPPNAPYIQATESIMLNTQPTGIMGALQALASRPDSSDTLKSVTVPTVVIGGEGDQLFKPEIPQEMARLVPNAVLTMIDAAGHMPMMETPSALNHALVELINQLA
;
A
#
# COMPACT_ATOMS: atom_id res chain seq x y z
N MET A 1 -4.75 12.43 -5.63
CA MET A 1 -3.56 11.62 -5.29
C MET A 1 -2.89 10.98 -6.52
N ALA A 2 -3.51 10.06 -7.30
CA ALA A 2 -2.84 9.47 -8.47
C ALA A 2 -2.41 10.53 -9.52
N GLN A 3 -3.31 11.46 -9.84
CA GLN A 3 -3.00 12.59 -10.72
C GLN A 3 -1.87 13.48 -10.18
N ASP A 4 -1.78 13.67 -8.87
CA ASP A 4 -0.73 14.51 -8.26
C ASP A 4 0.66 13.88 -8.46
N VAL A 5 0.75 12.53 -8.33
CA VAL A 5 2.00 11.82 -8.60
C VAL A 5 2.37 11.87 -10.09
N ILE A 6 1.39 11.71 -10.99
CA ILE A 6 1.61 11.87 -12.45
C ILE A 6 2.10 13.29 -12.76
N GLN A 7 1.49 14.31 -12.16
CA GLN A 7 1.94 15.70 -12.34
C GLN A 7 3.34 15.94 -11.78
N LEU A 8 3.69 15.29 -10.66
CA LEU A 8 5.06 15.35 -10.13
C LEU A 8 6.07 14.78 -11.13
N LEU A 9 5.79 13.62 -11.73
CA LEU A 9 6.66 13.08 -12.79
C LEU A 9 6.79 14.04 -13.99
N ASN A 10 5.69 14.71 -14.37
CA ASN A 10 5.74 15.72 -15.43
C ASN A 10 6.64 16.90 -15.07
N ARG A 11 6.54 17.41 -13.84
CA ARG A 11 7.38 18.54 -13.38
C ARG A 11 8.86 18.17 -13.25
N LEU A 12 9.16 16.89 -13.05
CA LEU A 12 10.53 16.37 -12.95
C LEU A 12 11.06 15.86 -14.30
N ASP A 13 10.31 16.00 -15.39
CA ASP A 13 10.63 15.48 -16.72
C ASP A 13 10.98 13.98 -16.72
N ILE A 14 10.31 13.21 -15.84
CA ILE A 14 10.48 11.76 -15.76
C ILE A 14 9.40 11.10 -16.63
N PRO A 15 9.75 10.52 -17.79
CA PRO A 15 8.76 9.94 -18.71
C PRO A 15 8.13 8.64 -18.17
N LYS A 16 8.93 7.80 -17.52
CA LYS A 16 8.51 6.51 -16.92
C LYS A 16 9.24 6.25 -15.62
N ALA A 17 8.61 5.51 -14.72
CA ALA A 17 9.21 5.09 -13.46
C ALA A 17 8.74 3.68 -13.07
N ILE A 18 9.45 3.03 -12.15
CA ILE A 18 8.93 1.92 -11.38
C ILE A 18 8.05 2.52 -10.27
N TRP A 19 6.79 2.11 -10.22
CA TRP A 19 5.86 2.55 -9.20
C TRP A 19 5.75 1.52 -8.09
N VAL A 20 6.17 1.87 -6.90
CA VAL A 20 6.05 1.00 -5.73
C VAL A 20 5.08 1.62 -4.74
N GLY A 21 3.97 0.93 -4.49
CA GLY A 21 2.92 1.40 -3.59
C GLY A 21 2.73 0.47 -2.38
N HIS A 22 2.93 1.02 -1.18
CA HIS A 22 2.61 0.34 0.07
C HIS A 22 1.20 0.70 0.54
N SER A 23 0.40 -0.28 0.93
CA SER A 23 -0.94 -0.10 1.51
C SER A 23 -1.79 0.86 0.68
N MET A 24 -2.13 2.04 1.17
CA MET A 24 -2.82 3.10 0.42
C MET A 24 -2.06 3.51 -0.85
N GLY A 25 -0.73 3.49 -0.83
CA GLY A 25 0.10 3.73 -2.00
C GLY A 25 -0.17 2.73 -3.13
N GLY A 26 -0.49 1.48 -2.82
CA GLY A 26 -0.91 0.48 -3.81
C GLY A 26 -2.22 0.86 -4.51
N TYR A 27 -3.20 1.40 -3.78
CA TYR A 27 -4.44 1.92 -4.40
C TYR A 27 -4.16 3.10 -5.32
N ILE A 28 -3.24 3.98 -4.92
CA ILE A 28 -2.79 5.11 -5.73
C ILE A 28 -2.09 4.61 -7.00
N THR A 29 -1.23 3.60 -6.88
CA THR A 29 -0.53 2.96 -8.00
C THR A 29 -1.50 2.35 -9.00
N MET A 30 -2.48 1.57 -8.53
CA MET A 30 -3.52 1.01 -9.40
C MET A 30 -4.41 2.08 -10.04
N ALA A 31 -4.70 3.17 -9.33
CA ALA A 31 -5.42 4.31 -9.90
C ALA A 31 -4.58 5.06 -10.94
N ALA A 32 -3.28 5.21 -10.72
CA ALA A 32 -2.36 5.81 -11.69
C ALA A 32 -2.22 4.97 -12.96
N TRP A 33 -2.18 3.63 -12.82
CA TRP A 33 -2.18 2.71 -13.97
C TRP A 33 -3.41 2.93 -14.87
N ARG A 34 -4.61 3.07 -14.29
CA ARG A 34 -5.83 3.37 -15.07
C ARG A 34 -5.77 4.70 -15.82
N LEU A 35 -5.03 5.67 -15.32
CA LEU A 35 -4.96 7.02 -15.88
C LEU A 35 -3.84 7.19 -16.91
N ALA A 36 -2.70 6.52 -16.70
CA ALA A 36 -1.48 6.74 -17.48
C ALA A 36 -0.58 5.48 -17.44
N PRO A 37 -1.00 4.34 -18.02
CA PRO A 37 -0.21 3.10 -18.01
C PRO A 37 1.16 3.26 -18.70
N GLU A 38 1.27 4.17 -19.66
CA GLU A 38 2.52 4.51 -20.37
C GLU A 38 3.60 5.09 -19.45
N ARG A 39 3.24 5.54 -18.25
CA ARG A 39 4.17 6.11 -17.26
C ARG A 39 4.85 5.06 -16.38
N PHE A 40 4.55 3.78 -16.61
CA PHE A 40 5.09 2.68 -15.84
C PHE A 40 6.17 1.94 -16.62
N SER A 41 7.32 1.68 -15.98
CA SER A 41 8.31 0.70 -16.40
C SER A 41 8.21 -0.60 -15.61
N GLY A 42 7.70 -0.57 -14.38
CA GLY A 42 7.47 -1.70 -13.51
C GLY A 42 6.51 -1.33 -12.37
N MET A 43 5.98 -2.33 -11.67
CA MET A 43 5.01 -2.14 -10.58
C MET A 43 5.36 -2.99 -9.36
N GLY A 44 5.40 -2.37 -8.18
CA GLY A 44 5.49 -3.05 -6.88
C GLY A 44 4.24 -2.77 -6.05
N LEU A 45 3.56 -3.82 -5.61
CA LEU A 45 2.35 -3.74 -4.77
C LEU A 45 2.66 -4.38 -3.42
N VAL A 46 2.86 -3.55 -2.40
CA VAL A 46 3.36 -3.97 -1.09
C VAL A 46 2.27 -3.85 -0.04
N ALA A 47 1.93 -4.94 0.65
CA ALA A 47 0.94 -4.98 1.73
C ALA A 47 -0.31 -4.16 1.40
N THR A 48 -0.94 -4.45 0.27
CA THR A 48 -2.10 -3.71 -0.26
C THR A 48 -3.22 -4.65 -0.70
N ASN A 49 -4.33 -4.11 -1.15
CA ASN A 49 -5.51 -4.84 -1.57
C ASN A 49 -6.08 -4.25 -2.87
N HIS A 50 -6.70 -5.05 -3.71
CA HIS A 50 -7.31 -4.61 -4.95
C HIS A 50 -8.82 -4.37 -4.83
N LYS A 51 -9.48 -4.94 -3.81
CA LYS A 51 -10.95 -4.88 -3.65
C LYS A 51 -11.42 -3.54 -3.11
N ALA A 52 -12.60 -3.12 -3.52
CA ALA A 52 -13.33 -2.05 -2.86
C ALA A 52 -13.64 -2.43 -1.41
N ASP A 53 -13.82 -1.42 -0.55
CA ASP A 53 -14.30 -1.66 0.81
C ASP A 53 -15.74 -2.21 0.80
N THR A 54 -16.01 -3.18 1.67
CA THR A 54 -17.39 -3.61 1.97
C THR A 54 -18.17 -2.47 2.63
N PRO A 55 -19.51 -2.53 2.68
CA PRO A 55 -20.31 -1.54 3.40
C PRO A 55 -19.85 -1.34 4.85
N GLU A 56 -19.50 -2.44 5.55
CA GLU A 56 -19.04 -2.42 6.94
C GLU A 56 -17.66 -1.77 7.06
N ALA A 57 -16.74 -2.05 6.13
CA ALA A 57 -15.43 -1.44 6.10
C ALA A 57 -15.52 0.07 5.83
N LYS A 58 -16.41 0.49 4.90
CA LYS A 58 -16.69 1.91 4.65
C LYS A 58 -17.24 2.62 5.89
N ALA A 59 -18.23 2.02 6.57
CA ALA A 59 -18.79 2.57 7.79
C ALA A 59 -17.71 2.75 8.87
N LYS A 60 -16.81 1.77 9.02
CA LYS A 60 -15.69 1.84 9.96
C LYS A 60 -14.72 2.97 9.64
N ARG A 61 -14.47 3.25 8.35
CA ARG A 61 -13.63 4.40 7.96
C ARG A 61 -14.25 5.73 8.33
N TYR A 62 -15.57 5.89 8.12
CA TYR A 62 -16.28 7.12 8.51
C TYR A 62 -16.30 7.28 10.03
N GLU A 63 -16.60 6.22 10.79
CA GLU A 63 -16.51 6.25 12.25
C GLU A 63 -15.11 6.67 12.73
N THR A 64 -14.06 6.13 12.11
CA THR A 64 -12.68 6.50 12.44
C THR A 64 -12.40 7.98 12.10
N ALA A 65 -12.92 8.47 10.97
CA ALA A 65 -12.78 9.88 10.60
C ALA A 65 -13.46 10.82 11.61
N GLU A 66 -14.64 10.45 12.11
CA GLU A 66 -15.34 11.20 13.18
C GLU A 66 -14.52 11.21 14.48
N LYS A 67 -13.94 10.08 14.87
CA LYS A 67 -13.05 10.00 16.03
C LYS A 67 -11.80 10.87 15.86
N VAL A 68 -11.20 10.85 14.67
CA VAL A 68 -10.04 11.71 14.35
C VAL A 68 -10.43 13.18 14.42
N ALA A 69 -11.61 13.57 13.97
CA ALA A 69 -12.10 14.93 14.09
C ALA A 69 -12.28 15.37 15.55
N ALA A 70 -12.74 14.48 16.43
CA ALA A 70 -12.99 14.78 17.84
C ALA A 70 -11.74 14.68 18.73
N GLU A 71 -10.85 13.72 18.46
CA GLU A 71 -9.76 13.31 19.35
C GLU A 71 -8.37 13.57 18.78
N GLY A 72 -8.28 13.98 17.50
CA GLY A 72 -7.03 14.17 16.77
C GLY A 72 -6.43 12.85 16.24
N SER A 73 -5.21 12.95 15.74
CA SER A 73 -4.52 11.87 15.01
C SER A 73 -4.34 10.58 15.81
N LYS A 74 -4.32 10.65 17.15
CA LYS A 74 -4.21 9.46 18.03
C LYS A 74 -5.34 8.44 17.80
N ALA A 75 -6.53 8.90 17.37
CA ALA A 75 -7.66 8.01 17.09
C ALA A 75 -7.46 7.11 15.87
N ALA A 76 -6.45 7.39 15.04
CA ALA A 76 -6.08 6.57 13.90
C ALA A 76 -4.98 5.54 14.19
N LEU A 77 -4.40 5.53 15.39
CA LEU A 77 -3.38 4.54 15.76
C LEU A 77 -3.95 3.13 15.64
N ASN A 78 -3.16 2.25 15.04
CA ASN A 78 -3.58 0.88 14.78
C ASN A 78 -2.44 -0.11 15.14
N PRO A 79 -2.55 -0.84 16.26
CA PRO A 79 -1.52 -1.80 16.66
C PRO A 79 -1.40 -3.00 15.72
N LYS A 80 -2.40 -3.26 14.86
CA LYS A 80 -2.39 -4.35 13.87
C LYS A 80 -1.48 -4.08 12.67
N LEU A 81 -0.75 -2.97 12.64
CA LEU A 81 0.21 -2.68 11.58
C LEU A 81 1.44 -3.59 11.59
N PHE A 82 1.75 -4.21 12.71
CA PHE A 82 2.97 -5.00 12.87
C PHE A 82 2.69 -6.49 12.99
N HIS A 83 3.72 -7.28 12.73
CA HIS A 83 3.65 -8.73 12.94
C HIS A 83 3.23 -9.05 14.40
N PRO A 84 2.36 -10.04 14.64
CA PRO A 84 1.89 -10.37 16.01
C PRO A 84 3.01 -10.69 16.99
N ALA A 85 4.14 -11.22 16.50
CA ALA A 85 5.32 -11.52 17.31
C ALA A 85 6.34 -10.37 17.37
N ALA A 86 6.01 -9.18 16.83
CA ALA A 86 6.90 -8.02 16.91
C ALA A 86 7.18 -7.66 18.37
N PRO A 87 8.45 -7.40 18.75
CA PRO A 87 8.76 -6.95 20.11
C PRO A 87 8.01 -5.66 20.45
N PRO A 88 7.29 -5.59 21.58
CA PRO A 88 6.44 -4.42 21.91
C PRO A 88 7.20 -3.08 21.93
N ASN A 89 8.50 -3.14 22.22
CA ASN A 89 9.38 -1.96 22.30
C ASN A 89 10.28 -1.80 21.09
N ALA A 90 9.95 -2.44 19.96
CA ALA A 90 10.75 -2.30 18.75
C ALA A 90 10.80 -0.83 18.29
N PRO A 91 11.99 -0.28 17.98
CA PRO A 91 12.14 1.14 17.60
C PRO A 91 11.26 1.55 16.43
N TYR A 92 10.98 0.63 15.49
CA TYR A 92 10.15 0.91 14.34
C TYR A 92 8.65 1.11 14.70
N ILE A 93 8.17 0.51 15.80
CA ILE A 93 6.80 0.75 16.29
C ILE A 93 6.67 2.20 16.73
N GLN A 94 7.57 2.65 17.60
CA GLN A 94 7.58 4.03 18.09
C GLN A 94 7.77 5.06 16.97
N ALA A 95 8.65 4.76 15.99
CA ALA A 95 8.83 5.61 14.81
C ALA A 95 7.54 5.72 13.99
N THR A 96 6.84 4.62 13.74
CA THR A 96 5.57 4.61 13.00
C THR A 96 4.48 5.37 13.75
N GLU A 97 4.32 5.14 15.05
CA GLU A 97 3.37 5.87 15.89
C GLU A 97 3.65 7.37 15.89
N SER A 98 4.93 7.76 15.97
CA SER A 98 5.33 9.16 15.90
C SER A 98 4.91 9.80 14.56
N ILE A 99 5.10 9.12 13.43
CA ILE A 99 4.64 9.58 12.11
C ILE A 99 3.12 9.76 12.12
N MET A 100 2.38 8.78 12.62
CA MET A 100 0.92 8.85 12.67
C MET A 100 0.41 10.00 13.53
N LEU A 101 1.00 10.18 14.72
CA LEU A 101 0.62 11.25 15.65
C LEU A 101 0.93 12.64 15.11
N ASN A 102 2.00 12.79 14.32
CA ASN A 102 2.37 14.06 13.69
C ASN A 102 1.65 14.32 12.36
N THR A 103 0.88 13.38 11.86
CA THR A 103 0.07 13.59 10.65
C THR A 103 -1.15 14.47 10.97
N GLN A 104 -1.41 15.47 10.14
CA GLN A 104 -2.55 16.38 10.35
C GLN A 104 -3.90 15.64 10.31
N PRO A 105 -4.80 15.85 11.27
CA PRO A 105 -6.11 15.19 11.30
C PRO A 105 -6.89 15.31 9.98
N THR A 106 -6.87 16.48 9.34
CA THR A 106 -7.52 16.71 8.05
C THR A 106 -6.98 15.81 6.94
N GLY A 107 -5.66 15.54 6.94
CA GLY A 107 -5.03 14.60 6.00
C GLY A 107 -5.49 13.16 6.23
N ILE A 108 -5.58 12.72 7.51
CA ILE A 108 -6.08 11.39 7.88
C ILE A 108 -7.54 11.24 7.45
N MET A 109 -8.39 12.22 7.75
CA MET A 109 -9.81 12.20 7.38
C MET A 109 -10.00 12.12 5.85
N GLY A 110 -9.25 12.93 5.09
CA GLY A 110 -9.29 12.88 3.63
C GLY A 110 -8.81 11.53 3.06
N ALA A 111 -7.79 10.93 3.66
CA ALA A 111 -7.32 9.58 3.30
C ALA A 111 -8.39 8.52 3.58
N LEU A 112 -9.05 8.56 4.73
CA LEU A 112 -10.12 7.63 5.10
C LEU A 112 -11.32 7.73 4.13
N GLN A 113 -11.70 8.93 3.72
CA GLN A 113 -12.75 9.15 2.70
C GLN A 113 -12.34 8.58 1.34
N ALA A 114 -11.10 8.81 0.91
CA ALA A 114 -10.59 8.28 -0.34
C ALA A 114 -10.56 6.75 -0.33
N LEU A 115 -10.19 6.14 0.79
CA LEU A 115 -10.20 4.69 0.98
C LEU A 115 -11.62 4.13 0.91
N ALA A 116 -12.60 4.78 1.56
CA ALA A 116 -14.00 4.35 1.56
C ALA A 116 -14.64 4.40 0.16
N SER A 117 -14.20 5.34 -0.68
CA SER A 117 -14.77 5.56 -2.02
C SER A 117 -14.01 4.87 -3.15
N ARG A 118 -12.88 4.19 -2.86
CA ARG A 118 -12.07 3.57 -3.91
C ARG A 118 -12.84 2.47 -4.63
N PRO A 119 -12.73 2.38 -5.97
CA PRO A 119 -13.33 1.30 -6.74
C PRO A 119 -12.56 -0.01 -6.55
N ASP A 120 -13.19 -1.12 -6.93
CA ASP A 120 -12.51 -2.40 -7.16
C ASP A 120 -11.50 -2.24 -8.31
N SER A 121 -10.31 -2.84 -8.14
CA SER A 121 -9.21 -2.77 -9.10
C SER A 121 -8.86 -4.13 -9.72
N SER A 122 -9.74 -5.14 -9.59
CA SER A 122 -9.49 -6.48 -10.16
C SER A 122 -9.24 -6.43 -11.66
N ASP A 123 -10.06 -5.71 -12.42
CA ASP A 123 -9.87 -5.58 -13.86
C ASP A 123 -8.66 -4.70 -14.21
N THR A 124 -8.32 -3.74 -13.35
CA THR A 124 -7.08 -2.98 -13.49
C THR A 124 -5.86 -3.90 -13.41
N LEU A 125 -5.81 -4.80 -12.43
CA LEU A 125 -4.70 -5.74 -12.26
C LEU A 125 -4.56 -6.68 -13.48
N LYS A 126 -5.67 -7.17 -14.04
CA LYS A 126 -5.66 -7.98 -15.26
C LYS A 126 -5.10 -7.26 -16.48
N SER A 127 -5.16 -5.93 -16.50
CA SER A 127 -4.65 -5.11 -17.59
C SER A 127 -3.18 -4.72 -17.47
N VAL A 128 -2.52 -5.06 -16.36
CA VAL A 128 -1.11 -4.72 -16.13
C VAL A 128 -0.22 -5.54 -17.05
N THR A 129 0.65 -4.86 -17.80
CA THR A 129 1.54 -5.47 -18.80
C THR A 129 3.03 -5.30 -18.49
N VAL A 130 3.37 -4.54 -17.45
CA VAL A 130 4.77 -4.33 -17.03
C VAL A 130 5.20 -5.37 -15.99
N PRO A 131 6.50 -5.64 -15.85
CA PRO A 131 7.01 -6.48 -14.76
C PRO A 131 6.45 -6.02 -13.41
N THR A 132 5.92 -6.97 -12.65
CA THR A 132 5.20 -6.66 -11.41
C THR A 132 5.61 -7.60 -10.29
N VAL A 133 5.85 -7.05 -9.11
CA VAL A 133 6.00 -7.82 -7.88
C VAL A 133 4.85 -7.49 -6.92
N VAL A 134 4.23 -8.52 -6.36
CA VAL A 134 3.26 -8.41 -5.27
C VAL A 134 3.92 -8.92 -4.00
N ILE A 135 3.96 -8.10 -2.97
CA ILE A 135 4.66 -8.39 -1.72
C ILE A 135 3.67 -8.36 -0.55
N GLY A 136 3.62 -9.42 0.22
CA GLY A 136 2.81 -9.52 1.45
C GLY A 136 3.63 -9.96 2.64
N GLY A 137 3.22 -9.58 3.85
CA GLY A 137 3.74 -10.12 5.09
C GLY A 137 2.91 -11.32 5.54
N GLU A 138 3.55 -12.41 5.96
CA GLU A 138 2.86 -13.60 6.49
C GLU A 138 2.05 -13.28 7.77
N GLY A 139 2.53 -12.32 8.56
CA GLY A 139 1.88 -11.85 9.77
C GLY A 139 1.03 -10.59 9.59
N ASP A 140 0.69 -10.19 8.35
CA ASP A 140 -0.15 -9.01 8.12
C ASP A 140 -1.56 -9.25 8.67
N GLN A 141 -1.94 -8.47 9.70
CA GLN A 141 -3.23 -8.57 10.36
C GLN A 141 -4.33 -7.77 9.64
N LEU A 142 -3.97 -6.91 8.67
CA LEU A 142 -4.91 -6.12 7.88
C LEU A 142 -5.24 -6.81 6.55
N PHE A 143 -4.23 -7.36 5.89
CA PHE A 143 -4.39 -8.07 4.62
C PHE A 143 -3.76 -9.46 4.72
N LYS A 144 -4.61 -10.43 5.03
CA LYS A 144 -4.21 -11.83 5.15
C LYS A 144 -3.50 -12.33 3.88
N PRO A 145 -2.65 -13.36 3.98
CA PRO A 145 -1.85 -13.90 2.88
C PRO A 145 -2.62 -14.21 1.58
N GLU A 146 -3.92 -14.52 1.69
CA GLU A 146 -4.78 -14.79 0.54
C GLU A 146 -4.94 -13.57 -0.39
N ILE A 147 -4.86 -12.35 0.17
CA ILE A 147 -5.04 -11.11 -0.61
C ILE A 147 -3.88 -10.89 -1.59
N PRO A 148 -2.59 -10.84 -1.17
CA PRO A 148 -1.48 -10.73 -2.13
C PRO A 148 -1.41 -11.92 -3.08
N GLN A 149 -1.76 -13.14 -2.66
CA GLN A 149 -1.85 -14.31 -3.54
C GLN A 149 -2.92 -14.12 -4.63
N GLU A 150 -4.10 -13.60 -4.28
CA GLU A 150 -5.16 -13.30 -5.24
C GLU A 150 -4.70 -12.21 -6.22
N MET A 151 -4.08 -11.14 -5.73
CA MET A 151 -3.56 -10.05 -6.57
C MET A 151 -2.51 -10.56 -7.57
N ALA A 152 -1.57 -11.39 -7.13
CA ALA A 152 -0.55 -11.96 -8.01
C ALA A 152 -1.15 -12.86 -9.11
N ARG A 153 -2.25 -13.58 -8.83
CA ARG A 153 -2.95 -14.37 -9.86
C ARG A 153 -3.68 -13.49 -10.89
N LEU A 154 -4.10 -12.27 -10.51
CA LEU A 154 -4.79 -11.35 -11.40
C LEU A 154 -3.85 -10.65 -12.37
N VAL A 155 -2.61 -10.36 -11.95
CA VAL A 155 -1.62 -9.68 -12.79
C VAL A 155 -0.89 -10.71 -13.66
N PRO A 156 -0.92 -10.58 -14.99
CA PRO A 156 -0.15 -11.46 -15.86
C PRO A 156 1.35 -11.43 -15.52
N ASN A 157 1.92 -12.61 -15.27
CA ASN A 157 3.36 -12.78 -14.99
C ASN A 157 3.88 -12.05 -13.73
N ALA A 158 3.02 -11.74 -12.77
CA ALA A 158 3.48 -11.16 -11.51
C ALA A 158 4.30 -12.18 -10.69
N VAL A 159 5.35 -11.68 -10.04
CA VAL A 159 6.07 -12.43 -9.00
C VAL A 159 5.42 -12.15 -7.65
N LEU A 160 5.10 -13.20 -6.90
CA LEU A 160 4.63 -13.10 -5.52
C LEU A 160 5.80 -13.33 -4.56
N THR A 161 5.99 -12.41 -3.63
CA THR A 161 6.93 -12.57 -2.52
C THR A 161 6.19 -12.45 -1.20
N MET A 162 6.18 -13.52 -0.41
CA MET A 162 5.68 -13.51 0.96
C MET A 162 6.86 -13.41 1.93
N ILE A 163 6.76 -12.53 2.92
CA ILE A 163 7.83 -12.28 3.90
C ILE A 163 7.39 -12.78 5.27
N ASP A 164 8.02 -13.87 5.73
CA ASP A 164 7.63 -14.61 6.94
C ASP A 164 7.58 -13.76 8.21
N ALA A 165 8.58 -12.90 8.43
CA ALA A 165 8.70 -12.12 9.67
C ALA A 165 8.12 -10.70 9.55
N ALA A 166 7.27 -10.44 8.56
CA ALA A 166 6.66 -9.13 8.34
C ALA A 166 5.14 -9.14 8.61
N GLY A 167 4.66 -8.05 9.20
CA GLY A 167 3.26 -7.67 9.22
C GLY A 167 2.93 -6.73 8.05
N HIS A 168 2.16 -5.69 8.35
CA HIS A 168 1.73 -4.69 7.36
C HIS A 168 2.82 -3.69 6.98
N MET A 169 3.90 -3.61 7.76
CA MET A 169 4.98 -2.62 7.60
C MET A 169 6.33 -3.27 7.24
N PRO A 170 6.43 -4.06 6.15
CA PRO A 170 7.65 -4.80 5.82
C PRO A 170 8.88 -3.90 5.66
N MET A 171 8.71 -2.64 5.24
CA MET A 171 9.82 -1.68 5.13
C MET A 171 10.41 -1.30 6.50
N MET A 172 9.65 -1.46 7.57
CA MET A 172 10.07 -1.16 8.93
C MET A 172 10.49 -2.42 9.69
N GLU A 173 9.81 -3.53 9.45
CA GLU A 173 9.98 -4.79 10.16
C GLU A 173 11.12 -5.63 9.58
N THR A 174 11.19 -5.73 8.26
CA THR A 174 12.11 -6.59 7.50
C THR A 174 12.67 -5.90 6.25
N PRO A 175 13.35 -4.74 6.39
CA PRO A 175 13.77 -3.93 5.24
C PRO A 175 14.66 -4.69 4.25
N SER A 176 15.51 -5.59 4.73
CA SER A 176 16.38 -6.37 3.84
C SER A 176 15.61 -7.31 2.92
N ALA A 177 14.56 -7.99 3.44
CA ALA A 177 13.74 -8.89 2.64
C ALA A 177 12.89 -8.10 1.62
N LEU A 178 12.32 -6.97 2.02
CA LEU A 178 11.62 -6.08 1.09
C LEU A 178 12.53 -5.57 -0.01
N ASN A 179 13.73 -5.07 0.35
CA ASN A 179 14.69 -4.56 -0.62
C ASN A 179 15.12 -5.66 -1.62
N HIS A 180 15.31 -6.90 -1.16
CA HIS A 180 15.64 -8.02 -2.05
C HIS A 180 14.55 -8.23 -3.10
N ALA A 181 13.28 -8.29 -2.71
CA ALA A 181 12.16 -8.43 -3.64
C ALA A 181 12.05 -7.26 -4.64
N LEU A 182 12.35 -6.04 -4.21
CA LEU A 182 12.34 -4.87 -5.10
C LEU A 182 13.54 -4.86 -6.06
N VAL A 183 14.70 -5.33 -5.63
CA VAL A 183 15.88 -5.49 -6.52
C VAL A 183 15.61 -6.55 -7.59
N GLU A 184 14.92 -7.64 -7.26
CA GLU A 184 14.50 -8.64 -8.25
C GLU A 184 13.57 -8.04 -9.30
N LEU A 185 12.65 -7.14 -8.93
CA LEU A 185 11.84 -6.39 -9.89
C LEU A 185 12.70 -5.53 -10.81
N ILE A 186 13.68 -4.82 -10.26
CA ILE A 186 14.60 -3.96 -11.05
C ILE A 186 15.38 -4.81 -12.06
N ASN A 187 15.88 -5.98 -11.65
CA ASN A 187 16.63 -6.87 -12.52
C ASN A 187 15.81 -7.43 -13.70
N GLN A 188 14.48 -7.49 -13.59
CA GLN A 188 13.60 -7.88 -14.70
C GLN A 188 13.46 -6.77 -15.78
N LEU A 189 13.92 -5.56 -15.48
CA LEU A 189 13.83 -4.41 -16.38
C LEU A 189 15.14 -4.13 -17.14
N ALA A 190 16.20 -4.81 -16.75
CA ALA A 190 17.52 -4.72 -17.37
C ALA A 190 17.63 -5.70 -18.55
#